data_64ca78318c81870ffdc001f0691485ab
#
_entry.id   64ca78318c81870ffdc001f0691485ab
#
_cell.length_a   1.000
_cell.length_b   1.000
_cell.length_c   1.000
_cell.angle_alpha   90.00
_cell.angle_beta   90.00
_cell.angle_gamma   90.00
#
_symmetry.space_group_name_H-M   'P 1'
#
loop_
_entity.id
_entity.type
_entity.pdbx_description
1 polymer ?
#
loop_
_entity_poly.entity_id
_entity_poly.type
_entity_poly.pdbx_seq_one_letter_code
_entity_poly.pdbx_strand_id
1 'polypeptide(L)'
;MTNFFPSEEICTTKRKIFGLCDAPTPPGGKAYLDEDNGEKWVAVVHNESQEAVSFVPIDHCIDLRKPDGKMDNRCDCCLFHHDTIAFVELKKRGGRDTRWIIEGVEQLRATIKHFEKEDEAKTFRNKKAYIANSMRPLFRSAQAGRMEWFSNETGYVLRIESHIKDL
;
A
#
# COMPACT_ATOMS: atom_id res chain seq x y z
N MET A 1 21.03 -4.58 -3.20
CA MET A 1 19.91 -4.94 -2.28
C MET A 1 19.20 -3.67 -1.82
N THR A 2 17.90 -3.69 -1.92
CA THR A 2 17.07 -2.56 -1.49
C THR A 2 16.58 -2.82 -0.07
N ASN A 3 16.77 -1.87 0.83
CA ASN A 3 16.22 -1.96 2.17
C ASN A 3 14.79 -1.43 2.16
N PHE A 4 13.82 -2.32 2.20
CA PHE A 4 12.39 -1.97 2.26
C PHE A 4 11.91 -1.56 3.66
N PHE A 5 12.72 -1.82 4.69
CA PHE A 5 12.35 -1.56 6.08
C PHE A 5 13.41 -0.74 6.81
N PRO A 6 13.69 0.50 6.32
CA PRO A 6 14.64 1.36 7.02
C PRO A 6 14.12 1.69 8.42
N SER A 7 14.90 1.36 9.44
CA SER A 7 14.45 1.41 10.84
C SER A 7 13.96 2.79 11.27
N GLU A 8 14.54 3.83 10.71
CA GLU A 8 14.20 5.23 10.99
C GLU A 8 12.82 5.64 10.42
N GLU A 9 12.30 4.87 9.46
CA GLU A 9 11.03 5.16 8.79
C GLU A 9 9.87 4.28 9.28
N ILE A 10 10.17 3.24 10.06
CA ILE A 10 9.14 2.32 10.57
C ILE A 10 8.34 3.01 11.67
N CYS A 11 7.02 3.03 11.51
CA CYS A 11 6.08 3.48 12.53
C CYS A 11 5.18 2.31 12.93
N THR A 12 5.09 2.02 14.23
CA THR A 12 4.34 0.87 14.72
C THR A 12 3.20 1.34 15.62
N THR A 13 2.02 0.74 15.47
CA THR A 13 0.83 1.04 16.28
C THR A 13 0.14 -0.24 16.73
N LYS A 14 -0.53 -0.16 17.88
CA LYS A 14 -1.45 -1.18 18.41
C LYS A 14 -2.89 -0.69 18.45
N ARG A 15 -3.15 0.48 17.86
CA ARG A 15 -4.52 1.04 17.82
C ARG A 15 -5.45 0.07 17.09
N LYS A 16 -6.67 -0.02 17.59
CA LYS A 16 -7.72 -0.85 16.98
C LYS A 16 -8.12 -0.32 15.61
N ILE A 17 -8.13 1.00 15.45
CA ILE A 17 -8.43 1.70 14.20
C ILE A 17 -7.38 2.81 14.02
N PHE A 18 -6.82 2.90 12.84
CA PHE A 18 -5.92 3.99 12.45
C PHE A 18 -6.02 4.23 10.95
N GLY A 19 -5.47 5.34 10.49
CA GLY A 19 -5.53 5.75 9.11
C GLY A 19 -4.20 5.78 8.41
N LEU A 20 -4.25 5.63 7.09
CA LEU A 20 -3.13 5.88 6.19
C LEU A 20 -3.45 7.15 5.42
N CYS A 21 -2.50 8.07 5.43
CA CYS A 21 -2.65 9.39 4.84
C CYS A 21 -1.62 9.62 3.76
N ASP A 22 -2.07 10.29 2.70
CA ASP A 22 -1.18 10.79 1.68
C ASP A 22 -0.74 12.20 2.06
N ALA A 23 0.53 12.53 1.85
CA ALA A 23 1.02 13.86 2.17
C ALA A 23 0.41 14.91 1.21
N PRO A 24 0.03 16.08 1.73
CA PRO A 24 -0.74 17.04 0.95
C PRO A 24 0.01 17.67 -0.21
N THR A 25 1.33 17.67 -0.27
CA THR A 25 2.08 18.18 -1.43
C THR A 25 3.59 18.04 -1.28
N PRO A 26 4.36 17.99 -2.43
CA PRO A 26 5.81 17.98 -2.45
C PRO A 26 6.42 19.29 -1.92
N PRO A 27 7.75 19.29 -1.64
CA PRO A 27 8.65 18.18 -1.81
C PRO A 27 8.75 17.25 -0.60
N GLY A 28 8.97 15.94 -0.86
CA GLY A 28 9.17 14.97 0.21
C GLY A 28 7.92 14.45 0.87
N GLY A 29 6.81 14.49 0.14
CA GLY A 29 5.51 14.06 0.61
C GLY A 29 5.38 12.55 0.75
N LYS A 30 5.90 12.01 1.86
CA LYS A 30 5.73 10.60 2.20
C LYS A 30 4.33 10.34 2.75
N ALA A 31 3.76 9.19 2.44
CA ALA A 31 2.58 8.70 3.15
C ALA A 31 2.91 8.55 4.64
N TYR A 32 1.91 8.67 5.49
CA TYR A 32 2.10 8.55 6.94
C TYR A 32 0.91 7.87 7.62
N LEU A 33 1.19 7.30 8.78
CA LEU A 33 0.19 6.71 9.66
C LEU A 33 -0.34 7.78 10.61
N ASP A 34 -1.67 7.84 10.78
CA ASP A 34 -2.32 8.76 11.70
C ASP A 34 -3.33 8.03 12.57
N GLU A 35 -3.34 8.37 13.86
CA GLU A 35 -4.18 7.70 14.85
C GLU A 35 -5.37 8.55 15.30
N ASP A 36 -5.38 9.84 15.02
CA ASP A 36 -6.24 10.78 15.72
C ASP A 36 -7.21 11.58 14.84
N ASN A 37 -6.89 11.82 13.57
CA ASN A 37 -7.70 12.67 12.71
C ASN A 37 -8.25 11.91 11.48
N GLY A 38 -9.39 11.26 11.68
CA GLY A 38 -10.04 10.44 10.64
C GLY A 38 -10.43 11.19 9.37
N GLU A 39 -10.57 12.51 9.42
CA GLU A 39 -10.89 13.30 8.22
C GLU A 39 -9.77 13.29 7.17
N LYS A 40 -8.53 13.08 7.61
CA LYS A 40 -7.36 13.02 6.71
C LYS A 40 -7.09 11.62 6.15
N TRP A 41 -7.76 10.60 6.65
CA TRP A 41 -7.47 9.22 6.28
C TRP A 41 -7.93 8.91 4.86
N VAL A 42 -7.03 8.40 4.04
CA VAL A 42 -7.36 7.86 2.72
C VAL A 42 -7.76 6.40 2.83
N ALA A 43 -7.06 5.64 3.63
CA ALA A 43 -7.42 4.27 3.98
C ALA A 43 -7.64 4.16 5.49
N VAL A 44 -8.55 3.29 5.88
CA VAL A 44 -8.86 2.99 7.29
C VAL A 44 -8.42 1.55 7.58
N VAL A 45 -7.52 1.38 8.54
CA VAL A 45 -7.03 0.06 8.93
C VAL A 45 -7.75 -0.40 10.20
N HIS A 46 -8.34 -1.58 10.13
CA HIS A 46 -9.02 -2.23 11.23
C HIS A 46 -8.10 -3.30 11.82
N ASN A 47 -7.54 -3.01 12.98
CA ASN A 47 -6.63 -3.88 13.72
C ASN A 47 -7.35 -4.44 14.94
N GLU A 48 -8.28 -5.37 14.71
CA GLU A 48 -9.17 -5.90 15.73
C GLU A 48 -8.43 -6.60 16.87
N SER A 49 -7.33 -7.27 16.57
CA SER A 49 -6.51 -7.95 17.58
C SER A 49 -5.68 -7.00 18.45
N GLN A 50 -5.54 -5.74 18.04
CA GLN A 50 -4.70 -4.73 18.69
C GLN A 50 -3.25 -5.18 18.89
N GLU A 51 -2.77 -6.02 18.01
CA GLU A 51 -1.36 -6.40 17.94
C GLU A 51 -0.56 -5.33 17.20
N ALA A 52 0.76 -5.39 17.32
CA ALA A 52 1.63 -4.42 16.68
C ALA A 52 1.59 -4.54 15.15
N VAL A 53 1.15 -3.48 14.48
CA VAL A 53 1.21 -3.34 13.02
C VAL A 53 2.24 -2.28 12.70
N SER A 54 3.14 -2.59 11.80
CA SER A 54 4.20 -1.69 11.36
C SER A 54 3.88 -1.10 9.99
N PHE A 55 4.20 0.16 9.82
CA PHE A 55 4.00 0.96 8.62
C PHE A 55 5.33 1.48 8.12
N VAL A 56 5.52 1.45 6.79
CA VAL A 56 6.67 2.09 6.12
C VAL A 56 6.19 2.85 4.89
N PRO A 57 6.55 4.13 4.72
CA PRO A 57 6.32 4.81 3.45
C PRO A 57 7.25 4.24 2.38
N ILE A 58 6.75 4.09 1.16
CA ILE A 58 7.52 3.59 0.02
C ILE A 58 7.85 4.74 -0.93
N ASP A 59 6.84 5.41 -1.46
CA ASP A 59 7.08 6.55 -2.33
C ASP A 59 7.77 7.69 -1.55
N HIS A 60 8.70 8.37 -2.20
CA HIS A 60 9.57 9.40 -1.58
C HIS A 60 10.46 8.89 -0.44
N CYS A 61 10.56 7.58 -0.23
CA CYS A 61 11.35 6.98 0.84
C CYS A 61 12.30 5.91 0.32
N ILE A 62 11.79 4.98 -0.49
CA ILE A 62 12.58 3.85 -0.99
C ILE A 62 12.98 4.11 -2.45
N ASP A 63 14.27 3.95 -2.74
CA ASP A 63 14.81 4.17 -4.08
C ASP A 63 14.69 2.88 -4.91
N LEU A 64 13.70 2.85 -5.80
CA LEU A 64 13.47 1.75 -6.73
C LEU A 64 13.79 2.20 -8.15
N ARG A 65 14.72 1.51 -8.81
CA ARG A 65 15.17 1.90 -10.15
C ARG A 65 14.98 0.80 -11.18
N LYS A 66 14.65 1.24 -12.38
CA LYS A 66 14.64 0.39 -13.59
C LYS A 66 16.08 0.04 -13.99
N PRO A 67 16.26 -0.98 -14.85
CA PRO A 67 17.60 -1.32 -15.36
C PRO A 67 18.33 -0.17 -16.05
N ASP A 68 17.60 0.80 -16.61
CA ASP A 68 18.17 1.99 -17.26
C ASP A 68 18.58 3.09 -16.26
N GLY A 69 18.43 2.84 -14.95
CA GLY A 69 18.76 3.76 -13.88
C GLY A 69 17.70 4.80 -13.53
N LYS A 70 16.61 4.86 -14.30
CA LYS A 70 15.50 5.77 -14.00
C LYS A 70 14.66 5.26 -12.83
N MET A 71 14.02 6.19 -12.12
CA MET A 71 13.09 5.82 -11.06
C MET A 71 11.96 4.96 -11.61
N ASP A 72 11.66 3.89 -10.90
CA ASP A 72 10.50 3.05 -11.20
C ASP A 72 9.26 3.56 -10.47
N ASN A 73 8.09 3.09 -10.88
CA ASN A 73 6.85 3.36 -10.18
C ASN A 73 6.90 2.77 -8.77
N ARG A 74 6.29 3.47 -7.83
CA ARG A 74 6.23 3.04 -6.42
C ARG A 74 4.83 3.26 -5.90
N CYS A 75 4.34 2.33 -5.09
CA CYS A 75 3.14 2.56 -4.31
C CYS A 75 3.46 3.43 -3.09
N ASP A 76 2.43 3.92 -2.40
CA ASP A 76 2.59 4.90 -1.34
C ASP A 76 3.23 4.33 -0.08
N CYS A 77 2.81 3.14 0.36
CA CYS A 77 3.26 2.58 1.63
C CYS A 77 3.07 1.07 1.71
N CYS A 78 3.59 0.49 2.77
CA CYS A 78 3.26 -0.88 3.15
C CYS A 78 2.97 -1.01 4.64
N LEU A 79 2.18 -2.01 4.96
CA LEU A 79 1.90 -2.47 6.32
C LEU A 79 2.44 -3.88 6.47
N PHE A 80 2.98 -4.20 7.63
CA PHE A 80 3.35 -5.59 7.91
C PHE A 80 3.09 -5.95 9.36
N HIS A 81 2.76 -7.22 9.56
CA HIS A 81 2.34 -7.76 10.85
C HIS A 81 2.53 -9.28 10.81
N HIS A 82 3.34 -9.83 11.70
CA HIS A 82 3.72 -11.25 11.69
C HIS A 82 4.22 -11.69 10.30
N ASP A 83 3.56 -12.66 9.69
CA ASP A 83 3.89 -13.19 8.36
C ASP A 83 3.04 -12.57 7.23
N THR A 84 2.37 -11.46 7.50
CA THR A 84 1.52 -10.73 6.55
C THR A 84 2.19 -9.42 6.12
N ILE A 85 2.19 -9.15 4.82
CA ILE A 85 2.56 -7.86 4.25
C ILE A 85 1.45 -7.37 3.32
N ALA A 86 1.17 -6.07 3.36
CA ALA A 86 0.22 -5.41 2.48
C ALA A 86 0.85 -4.15 1.89
N PHE A 87 0.99 -4.09 0.57
CA PHE A 87 1.34 -2.86 -0.14
C PHE A 87 0.08 -2.07 -0.43
N VAL A 88 0.14 -0.76 -0.24
CA VAL A 88 -1.05 0.11 -0.32
C VAL A 88 -0.77 1.30 -1.23
N GLU A 89 -1.67 1.51 -2.17
CA GLU A 89 -1.73 2.71 -3.01
C GLU A 89 -2.92 3.55 -2.58
N LEU A 90 -2.68 4.83 -2.33
CA LEU A 90 -3.66 5.77 -1.81
C LEU A 90 -4.12 6.72 -2.93
N LYS A 91 -5.42 6.80 -3.16
CA LYS A 91 -6.02 7.62 -4.21
C LYS A 91 -7.09 8.55 -3.65
N LYS A 92 -7.18 9.73 -4.25
CA LYS A 92 -8.24 10.73 -3.99
C LYS A 92 -8.83 11.15 -5.33
N ARG A 93 -9.56 10.25 -5.97
CA ARG A 93 -10.12 10.45 -7.31
C ARG A 93 -11.62 10.30 -7.31
N GLY A 94 -12.32 11.39 -7.62
CA GLY A 94 -13.77 11.39 -7.79
C GLY A 94 -14.18 11.10 -9.24
N GLY A 95 -15.48 11.26 -9.52
CA GLY A 95 -16.03 11.06 -10.85
C GLY A 95 -16.22 9.60 -11.24
N ARG A 96 -16.42 9.35 -12.53
CA ARG A 96 -16.67 8.01 -13.08
C ARG A 96 -15.45 7.36 -13.68
N ASP A 97 -14.34 8.09 -13.80
CA ASP A 97 -13.10 7.59 -14.37
C ASP A 97 -12.49 6.53 -13.46
N THR A 98 -12.02 5.44 -14.04
CA THR A 98 -11.39 4.32 -13.33
C THR A 98 -9.90 4.19 -13.64
N ARG A 99 -9.28 5.18 -14.29
CA ARG A 99 -7.85 5.17 -14.60
C ARG A 99 -6.98 5.08 -13.34
N TRP A 100 -7.47 5.57 -12.22
CA TRP A 100 -6.78 5.46 -10.93
C TRP A 100 -6.53 3.99 -10.51
N ILE A 101 -7.38 3.05 -10.95
CA ILE A 101 -7.19 1.61 -10.72
C ILE A 101 -6.00 1.12 -11.56
N ILE A 102 -5.95 1.47 -12.83
CA ILE A 102 -4.85 1.08 -13.74
C ILE A 102 -3.53 1.63 -13.24
N GLU A 103 -3.49 2.91 -12.87
CA GLU A 103 -2.31 3.57 -12.30
C GLU A 103 -1.87 2.89 -11.01
N GLY A 104 -2.80 2.61 -10.11
CA GLY A 104 -2.51 1.94 -8.83
C GLY A 104 -1.99 0.53 -9.01
N VAL A 105 -2.56 -0.23 -9.95
CA VAL A 105 -2.08 -1.57 -10.30
C VAL A 105 -0.61 -1.52 -10.76
N GLU A 106 -0.26 -0.59 -11.63
CA GLU A 106 1.11 -0.47 -12.13
C GLU A 106 2.10 -0.05 -11.03
N GLN A 107 1.70 0.85 -10.14
CA GLN A 107 2.53 1.25 -9.00
C GLN A 107 2.77 0.08 -8.03
N LEU A 108 1.72 -0.67 -7.72
CA LEU A 108 1.82 -1.86 -6.88
C LEU A 108 2.68 -2.95 -7.53
N ARG A 109 2.47 -3.23 -8.80
CA ARG A 109 3.25 -4.26 -9.53
C ARG A 109 4.74 -3.93 -9.54
N ALA A 110 5.09 -2.69 -9.85
CA ALA A 110 6.49 -2.26 -9.86
C ALA A 110 7.13 -2.43 -8.48
N THR A 111 6.47 -1.98 -7.43
CA THR A 111 6.96 -2.11 -6.06
C THR A 111 7.15 -3.57 -5.67
N ILE A 112 6.14 -4.41 -5.91
CA ILE A 112 6.17 -5.85 -5.59
C ILE A 112 7.30 -6.56 -6.34
N LYS A 113 7.50 -6.23 -7.62
CA LYS A 113 8.58 -6.79 -8.43
C LYS A 113 9.96 -6.54 -7.82
N HIS A 114 10.17 -5.35 -7.27
CA HIS A 114 11.42 -5.04 -6.57
C HIS A 114 11.50 -5.78 -5.23
N PHE A 115 10.43 -5.77 -4.46
CA PHE A 115 10.40 -6.42 -3.14
C PHE A 115 10.65 -7.93 -3.23
N GLU A 116 10.07 -8.62 -4.21
CA GLU A 116 10.23 -10.07 -4.36
C GLU A 116 11.67 -10.51 -4.72
N LYS A 117 12.54 -9.57 -5.05
CA LYS A 117 13.97 -9.86 -5.23
C LYS A 117 14.74 -9.88 -3.91
N GLU A 118 14.16 -9.35 -2.86
CA GLU A 118 14.79 -9.27 -1.54
C GLU A 118 14.50 -10.51 -0.70
N ASP A 119 15.43 -10.90 0.15
CA ASP A 119 15.26 -12.09 0.98
C ASP A 119 14.14 -11.92 2.02
N GLU A 120 13.89 -10.69 2.46
CA GLU A 120 12.80 -10.37 3.38
C GLU A 120 11.43 -10.79 2.84
N ALA A 121 11.24 -10.78 1.52
CA ALA A 121 9.98 -11.19 0.91
C ALA A 121 9.59 -12.63 1.25
N LYS A 122 10.59 -13.49 1.45
CA LYS A 122 10.38 -14.90 1.77
C LYS A 122 9.84 -15.14 3.18
N THR A 123 9.93 -14.15 4.06
CA THR A 123 9.44 -14.24 5.44
C THR A 123 7.93 -14.06 5.54
N PHE A 124 7.31 -13.53 4.50
CA PHE A 124 5.87 -13.29 4.48
C PHE A 124 5.14 -14.38 3.71
N ARG A 125 4.13 -14.97 4.35
CA ARG A 125 3.26 -15.99 3.75
C ARG A 125 1.99 -15.40 3.17
N ASN A 126 1.47 -14.36 3.84
CA ASN A 126 0.24 -13.68 3.44
C ASN A 126 0.61 -12.36 2.76
N LYS A 127 0.40 -12.30 1.47
CA LYS A 127 0.83 -11.19 0.63
C LYS A 127 -0.38 -10.52 0.00
N LYS A 128 -0.58 -9.25 0.30
CA LYS A 128 -1.77 -8.48 -0.09
C LYS A 128 -1.37 -7.15 -0.73
N ALA A 129 -2.27 -6.63 -1.55
CA ALA A 129 -2.15 -5.32 -2.16
C ALA A 129 -3.51 -4.62 -2.12
N TYR A 130 -3.50 -3.33 -1.81
CA TYR A 130 -4.71 -2.52 -1.70
C TYR A 130 -4.61 -1.26 -2.55
N ILE A 131 -5.71 -0.95 -3.23
CA ILE A 131 -5.92 0.39 -3.80
C ILE A 131 -7.08 1.00 -3.01
N ALA A 132 -6.80 2.03 -2.22
CA ALA A 132 -7.78 2.74 -1.42
C ALA A 132 -8.06 4.11 -2.03
N ASN A 133 -9.33 4.43 -2.26
CA ASN A 133 -9.75 5.71 -2.81
C ASN A 133 -10.72 6.39 -1.85
N SER A 134 -10.29 7.46 -1.17
CA SER A 134 -11.10 8.15 -0.17
C SER A 134 -12.33 8.85 -0.73
N MET A 135 -12.33 9.22 -2.01
CA MET A 135 -13.47 9.83 -2.66
C MET A 135 -14.48 8.82 -3.20
N ARG A 136 -14.12 7.53 -3.18
CA ARG A 136 -14.98 6.42 -3.59
C ARG A 136 -14.79 5.23 -2.64
N PRO A 137 -15.02 5.41 -1.33
CA PRO A 137 -14.72 4.38 -0.33
C PRO A 137 -15.61 3.15 -0.46
N LEU A 138 -16.80 3.31 -1.05
CA LEU A 138 -17.74 2.22 -1.31
C LEU A 138 -17.73 1.81 -2.79
N PHE A 139 -16.58 1.96 -3.46
CA PHE A 139 -16.44 1.62 -4.86
C PHE A 139 -16.87 0.17 -5.12
N ARG A 140 -17.77 0.02 -6.08
CA ARG A 140 -18.24 -1.27 -6.58
C ARG A 140 -18.10 -1.27 -8.08
N SER A 141 -17.36 -2.24 -8.61
CA SER A 141 -17.21 -2.41 -10.05
C SER A 141 -16.76 -3.84 -10.33
N ALA A 142 -17.04 -4.31 -11.54
CA ALA A 142 -16.62 -5.63 -12.01
C ALA A 142 -15.11 -5.65 -12.31
N GLN A 143 -14.28 -5.72 -11.28
CA GLN A 143 -12.83 -5.80 -11.39
C GLN A 143 -12.26 -7.19 -11.13
N ALA A 144 -13.12 -8.22 -11.08
CA ALA A 144 -12.72 -9.60 -10.75
C ALA A 144 -11.62 -10.13 -11.68
N GLY A 145 -11.75 -9.89 -12.99
CA GLY A 145 -10.73 -10.30 -13.96
C GLY A 145 -9.37 -9.64 -13.75
N ARG A 146 -9.36 -8.35 -13.42
CA ARG A 146 -8.13 -7.61 -13.11
C ARG A 146 -7.49 -8.10 -11.82
N MET A 147 -8.30 -8.37 -10.80
CA MET A 147 -7.83 -8.87 -9.51
C MET A 147 -7.23 -10.27 -9.65
N GLU A 148 -7.88 -11.14 -10.42
CA GLU A 148 -7.36 -12.47 -10.71
C GLU A 148 -6.04 -12.40 -11.50
N TRP A 149 -5.99 -11.59 -12.55
CA TRP A 149 -4.78 -11.37 -13.33
C TRP A 149 -3.63 -10.88 -12.44
N PHE A 150 -3.89 -9.90 -11.58
CA PHE A 150 -2.90 -9.36 -10.65
C PHE A 150 -2.36 -10.44 -9.72
N SER A 151 -3.25 -11.25 -9.15
CA SER A 151 -2.87 -12.34 -8.25
C SER A 151 -2.02 -13.39 -8.94
N ASN A 152 -2.39 -13.76 -10.18
CA ASN A 152 -1.61 -14.71 -10.98
C ASN A 152 -0.24 -14.15 -11.36
N GLU A 153 -0.16 -12.88 -11.68
CA GLU A 153 1.07 -12.19 -12.07
C GLU A 153 2.04 -11.99 -10.90
N THR A 154 1.53 -11.60 -9.75
CA THR A 154 2.36 -11.15 -8.62
C THR A 154 2.40 -12.11 -7.44
N GLY A 155 1.42 -12.99 -7.29
CA GLY A 155 1.24 -13.79 -6.09
C GLY A 155 0.58 -13.05 -4.92
N TYR A 156 0.15 -11.80 -5.13
CA TYR A 156 -0.50 -10.97 -4.10
C TYR A 156 -1.99 -10.88 -4.34
N VAL A 157 -2.77 -10.94 -3.28
CA VAL A 157 -4.23 -10.74 -3.35
C VAL A 157 -4.51 -9.25 -3.43
N LEU A 158 -5.08 -8.79 -4.55
CA LEU A 158 -5.47 -7.40 -4.75
C LEU A 158 -6.88 -7.13 -4.22
N ARG A 159 -7.02 -6.07 -3.43
CA ARG A 159 -8.29 -5.52 -2.99
C ARG A 159 -8.39 -4.05 -3.40
N ILE A 160 -9.56 -3.66 -3.88
CA ILE A 160 -9.87 -2.27 -4.22
C ILE A 160 -10.88 -1.79 -3.17
N GLU A 161 -10.37 -1.45 -2.01
CA GLU A 161 -11.13 -1.14 -0.80
C GLU A 161 -10.40 -0.09 0.02
N SER A 162 -11.16 0.88 0.58
CA SER A 162 -10.59 1.89 1.47
C SER A 162 -10.48 1.40 2.92
N HIS A 163 -11.20 0.34 3.29
CA HIS A 163 -11.12 -0.30 4.60
C HIS A 163 -10.29 -1.57 4.50
N ILE A 164 -9.17 -1.59 5.22
CA ILE A 164 -8.25 -2.72 5.31
C ILE A 164 -8.59 -3.48 6.59
N LYS A 165 -9.20 -4.66 6.45
CA LYS A 165 -9.75 -5.40 7.58
C LYS A 165 -8.99 -6.67 7.93
N ASP A 166 -8.20 -7.18 6.99
CA ASP A 166 -7.53 -8.48 7.12
C ASP A 166 -6.01 -8.32 7.08
N LEU A 167 -5.41 -8.06 8.22
CA LEU A 167 -3.95 -8.07 8.38
C LEU A 167 -3.50 -9.23 9.24
#